data_c12b4028eb5d167d73ddd71665a338a6
#
_entry.id   c12b4028eb5d167d73ddd71665a338a6
#
_cell.length_a   1.000
_cell.length_b   1.000
_cell.length_c   1.000
_cell.angle_alpha   90.00
_cell.angle_beta   90.00
_cell.angle_gamma   90.00
#
_symmetry.space_group_name_H-M   'P 1'
#
loop_
_entity.id
_entity.type
_entity.pdbx_description
1 polymer ?
#
loop_
_entity_poly.entity_id
_entity_poly.type
_entity_poly.pdbx_seq_one_letter_code
_entity_poly.pdbx_strand_id
1 'polypeptide(L)'
;SRGLGDVYKRQDMHLIILLIDERPEEVTDIKEAIQGPNVEVIYSTFDELPEHHKRVSEMVVERARRLVEHKQDVIILLDSITRLARAYNLIIPPSGRTLSGGLDPAALHMPKRFFGAARNMREGGSLTILATALVDTGSKMDDVIYEEFKGTGNMELVLDRKLQEKRVFPAIDIQKSGTRREDLLLSKDEQEAVYIMRKALNGMKSDEAVEQILNTFARTRTNAELVQTVKKQKFL
;
A
#
# COMPACT_ATOMS: atom_id res chain seq x y z
N SER A 1 3.17 3.51 10.34
CA SER A 1 4.35 3.24 11.18
C SER A 1 4.31 1.90 11.93
N ARG A 2 3.14 1.32 12.25
CA ARG A 2 3.07 -0.02 12.88
C ARG A 2 3.39 -1.15 11.91
N GLY A 3 3.03 -1.06 10.63
CA GLY A 3 3.42 -2.05 9.62
C GLY A 3 4.93 -2.15 9.42
N LEU A 4 5.64 -1.03 9.48
CA LEU A 4 7.11 -1.00 9.51
C LEU A 4 7.67 -1.64 10.79
N GLY A 5 7.00 -1.49 11.94
CA GLY A 5 7.40 -2.12 13.20
C GLY A 5 7.28 -3.65 13.19
N ASP A 6 6.33 -4.23 12.45
CA ASP A 6 6.20 -5.68 12.33
C ASP A 6 7.26 -6.27 11.39
N VAL A 7 7.63 -5.55 10.34
CA VAL A 7 8.79 -5.88 9.49
C VAL A 7 10.09 -5.84 10.31
N TYR A 8 10.23 -4.86 11.17
CA TYR A 8 11.40 -4.73 12.06
C TYR A 8 11.51 -5.87 13.11
N LYS A 9 10.39 -6.46 13.51
CA LYS A 9 10.35 -7.58 14.46
C LYS A 9 10.63 -8.95 13.82
N ARG A 10 10.52 -9.08 12.50
CA ARG A 10 10.88 -10.27 11.75
C ARG A 10 12.25 -10.05 11.10
N GLN A 11 13.31 -10.30 11.86
CA GLN A 11 14.70 -10.10 11.43
C GLN A 11 15.14 -10.98 10.25
N ASP A 12 14.34 -11.95 9.89
CA ASP A 12 14.53 -12.88 8.77
C ASP A 12 13.94 -12.39 7.44
N MET A 13 13.10 -11.35 7.45
CA MET A 13 12.53 -10.79 6.23
C MET A 13 13.46 -9.74 5.60
N HIS A 14 13.55 -9.75 4.28
CA HIS A 14 14.29 -8.74 3.51
C HIS A 14 13.38 -7.59 3.09
N LEU A 15 13.71 -6.38 3.49
CA LEU A 15 12.97 -5.17 3.19
C LEU A 15 13.69 -4.35 2.13
N ILE A 16 13.04 -4.10 1.00
CA ILE A 16 13.50 -3.18 -0.03
C ILE A 16 12.56 -1.98 -0.06
N ILE A 17 13.09 -0.78 0.18
CA ILE A 17 12.35 0.47 0.04
C ILE A 17 12.75 1.08 -1.30
N LEU A 18 11.79 1.22 -2.21
CA LEU A 18 11.99 1.79 -3.53
C LEU A 18 11.29 3.14 -3.62
N LEU A 19 12.10 4.20 -3.75
CA LEU A 19 11.64 5.58 -3.86
C LEU A 19 11.81 6.04 -5.32
N ILE A 20 10.73 6.43 -5.98
CA ILE A 20 10.73 6.86 -7.37
C ILE A 20 10.25 8.31 -7.47
N ASP A 21 11.06 9.16 -8.09
CA ASP A 21 10.75 10.58 -8.32
C ASP A 21 10.52 11.33 -6.99
N GLU A 22 11.27 10.93 -5.93
CA GLU A 22 11.23 11.56 -4.61
C GLU A 22 12.30 12.64 -4.48
N ARG A 23 12.15 13.51 -3.48
CA ARG A 23 13.13 14.56 -3.19
C ARG A 23 14.37 13.99 -2.53
N PRO A 24 15.60 14.50 -2.88
CA PRO A 24 16.85 14.02 -2.27
C PRO A 24 16.87 14.08 -0.75
N GLU A 25 16.28 15.13 -0.15
CA GLU A 25 16.18 15.29 1.31
C GLU A 25 15.31 14.20 1.94
N GLU A 26 14.16 13.85 1.33
CA GLU A 26 13.26 12.79 1.82
C GLU A 26 13.95 11.42 1.72
N VAL A 27 14.73 11.19 0.67
CA VAL A 27 15.55 9.98 0.52
C VAL A 27 16.59 9.88 1.64
N THR A 28 17.26 10.99 1.97
CA THR A 28 18.26 11.03 3.04
C THR A 28 17.61 10.71 4.40
N ASP A 29 16.50 11.35 4.71
CA ASP A 29 15.74 11.13 5.96
C ASP A 29 15.33 9.67 6.13
N ILE A 30 14.84 9.03 5.06
CA ILE A 30 14.46 7.61 5.09
C ILE A 30 15.67 6.70 5.30
N LYS A 31 16.79 6.97 4.62
CA LYS A 31 18.03 6.20 4.77
C LYS A 31 18.62 6.30 6.18
N GLU A 32 18.49 7.44 6.82
CA GLU A 32 18.95 7.64 8.20
C GLU A 32 18.00 7.01 9.21
N ALA A 33 16.68 7.11 8.98
CA ALA A 33 15.65 6.62 9.89
C ALA A 33 15.47 5.09 9.86
N ILE A 34 15.76 4.45 8.72
CA ILE A 34 15.48 3.02 8.51
C ILE A 34 16.77 2.30 8.13
N GLN A 35 17.39 1.67 9.11
CA GLN A 35 18.61 0.90 8.95
C GLN A 35 18.45 -0.51 9.51
N GLY A 36 19.09 -1.48 8.88
CA GLY A 36 19.09 -2.87 9.35
C GLY A 36 19.87 -3.79 8.41
N PRO A 37 20.27 -4.97 8.87
CA PRO A 37 21.09 -5.91 8.09
C PRO A 37 20.37 -6.43 6.84
N ASN A 38 19.03 -6.49 6.87
CA ASN A 38 18.18 -6.94 5.77
C ASN A 38 17.34 -5.80 5.17
N VAL A 39 17.82 -4.55 5.27
CA VAL A 39 17.12 -3.37 4.75
C VAL A 39 17.94 -2.73 3.65
N GLU A 40 17.32 -2.55 2.48
CA GLU A 40 17.91 -1.85 1.34
C GLU A 40 17.02 -0.65 0.98
N VAL A 41 17.59 0.56 0.90
CA VAL A 41 16.92 1.75 0.37
C VAL A 41 17.48 2.04 -1.02
N ILE A 42 16.65 1.86 -2.03
CA ILE A 42 16.99 2.04 -3.44
C ILE A 42 16.11 3.18 -3.96
N TYR A 43 16.67 4.08 -4.73
CA TYR A 43 15.96 5.29 -5.12
C TYR A 43 16.39 5.82 -6.48
N SER A 44 15.55 6.67 -7.03
CA SER A 44 15.80 7.52 -8.19
C SER A 44 15.04 8.83 -7.96
N THR A 45 15.79 9.92 -7.80
CA THR A 45 15.28 11.23 -7.39
C THR A 45 14.64 11.99 -8.55
N PHE A 46 13.85 13.02 -8.25
CA PHE A 46 13.04 13.74 -9.24
C PHE A 46 13.87 14.46 -10.33
N ASP A 47 15.14 14.72 -10.07
CA ASP A 47 16.08 15.35 -11.00
C ASP A 47 16.71 14.37 -12.00
N GLU A 48 16.41 13.07 -11.87
CA GLU A 48 16.88 12.03 -12.78
C GLU A 48 15.94 11.83 -13.96
N LEU A 49 16.45 11.26 -15.05
CA LEU A 49 15.67 10.98 -16.26
C LEU A 49 14.67 9.83 -16.02
N PRO A 50 13.51 9.84 -16.70
CA PRO A 50 12.51 8.78 -16.60
C PRO A 50 13.04 7.36 -16.89
N GLU A 51 14.02 7.23 -17.78
CA GLU A 51 14.71 5.98 -18.09
C GLU A 51 15.44 5.41 -16.87
N HIS A 52 15.94 6.28 -15.99
CA HIS A 52 16.60 5.88 -14.75
C HIS A 52 15.58 5.31 -13.76
N HIS A 53 14.43 5.96 -13.59
CA HIS A 53 13.30 5.43 -12.77
C HIS A 53 12.89 4.04 -13.23
N LYS A 54 12.75 3.84 -14.55
CA LYS A 54 12.48 2.53 -15.14
C LYS A 54 13.55 1.51 -14.78
N ARG A 55 14.82 1.82 -15.05
CA ARG A 55 15.96 0.91 -14.80
C ARG A 55 16.02 0.48 -13.35
N VAL A 56 15.91 1.43 -12.42
CA VAL A 56 15.97 1.16 -10.98
C VAL A 56 14.80 0.25 -10.55
N SER A 57 13.60 0.49 -11.03
CA SER A 57 12.45 -0.35 -10.71
C SER A 57 12.60 -1.79 -11.23
N GLU A 58 13.12 -1.97 -12.46
CA GLU A 58 13.39 -3.29 -13.03
C GLU A 58 14.47 -4.05 -12.25
N MET A 59 15.54 -3.36 -11.84
CA MET A 59 16.59 -3.94 -11.01
C MET A 59 16.08 -4.39 -9.64
N VAL A 60 15.19 -3.63 -9.01
CA VAL A 60 14.58 -4.00 -7.72
C VAL A 60 13.75 -5.29 -7.84
N VAL A 61 12.92 -5.42 -8.89
CA VAL A 61 12.15 -6.66 -9.11
C VAL A 61 13.07 -7.86 -9.33
N GLU A 62 14.12 -7.71 -10.13
CA GLU A 62 15.08 -8.80 -10.36
C GLU A 62 15.86 -9.15 -9.07
N ARG A 63 16.25 -8.14 -8.28
CA ARG A 63 16.85 -8.34 -6.95
C ARG A 63 15.91 -9.15 -6.04
N ALA A 64 14.66 -8.71 -5.92
CA ALA A 64 13.67 -9.40 -5.11
C ALA A 64 13.43 -10.84 -5.57
N ARG A 65 13.35 -11.09 -6.88
CA ARG A 65 13.22 -12.44 -7.43
C ARG A 65 14.36 -13.36 -7.01
N ARG A 66 15.61 -12.88 -7.09
CA ARG A 66 16.77 -13.69 -6.67
C ARG A 66 16.72 -14.06 -5.18
N LEU A 67 16.30 -13.09 -4.33
CA LEU A 67 16.12 -13.37 -2.90
C LEU A 67 15.02 -14.42 -2.65
N VAL A 68 13.89 -14.31 -3.37
CA VAL A 68 12.79 -15.29 -3.26
C VAL A 68 13.21 -16.68 -3.80
N GLU A 69 13.99 -16.76 -4.88
CA GLU A 69 14.57 -18.00 -5.38
C GLU A 69 15.46 -18.69 -4.31
N HIS A 70 16.09 -17.89 -3.46
CA HIS A 70 16.81 -18.37 -2.26
C HIS A 70 15.91 -18.62 -1.04
N LYS A 71 14.59 -18.72 -1.25
CA LYS A 71 13.55 -18.99 -0.24
C LYS A 71 13.45 -17.92 0.85
N GLN A 72 13.85 -16.69 0.54
CA GLN A 72 13.69 -15.57 1.47
C GLN A 72 12.30 -14.95 1.32
N ASP A 73 11.79 -14.41 2.42
CA ASP A 73 10.60 -13.58 2.43
C ASP A 73 11.03 -12.12 2.19
N VAL A 74 10.51 -11.52 1.13
CA VAL A 74 10.88 -10.18 0.66
C VAL A 74 9.67 -9.26 0.68
N ILE A 75 9.85 -8.04 1.20
CA ILE A 75 8.87 -6.97 1.13
C ILE A 75 9.44 -5.82 0.33
N ILE A 76 8.72 -5.36 -0.68
CA ILE A 76 9.01 -4.11 -1.39
C ILE A 76 8.01 -3.05 -0.93
N LEU A 77 8.53 -1.92 -0.42
CA LEU A 77 7.74 -0.70 -0.21
C LEU A 77 8.05 0.25 -1.35
N LEU A 78 7.06 0.50 -2.23
CA LEU A 78 7.22 1.40 -3.38
C LEU A 78 6.52 2.73 -3.12
N ASP A 79 7.27 3.81 -3.12
CA ASP A 79 6.76 5.17 -3.15
C ASP A 79 7.24 5.89 -4.41
N SER A 80 6.39 6.06 -5.43
CA SER A 80 5.01 5.60 -5.55
C SER A 80 4.76 4.92 -6.91
N ILE A 81 3.72 4.08 -6.98
CA ILE A 81 3.30 3.46 -8.25
C ILE A 81 2.82 4.50 -9.26
N THR A 82 2.22 5.60 -8.79
CA THR A 82 1.76 6.71 -9.64
C THR A 82 2.93 7.35 -10.37
N ARG A 83 4.01 7.66 -9.67
CA ARG A 83 5.20 8.28 -10.26
C ARG A 83 5.92 7.31 -11.19
N LEU A 84 5.97 6.03 -10.85
CA LEU A 84 6.50 5.00 -11.73
C LEU A 84 5.71 4.91 -13.04
N ALA A 85 4.37 4.90 -12.97
CA ALA A 85 3.53 4.88 -14.17
C ALA A 85 3.70 6.13 -15.03
N ARG A 86 3.85 7.31 -14.42
CA ARG A 86 4.17 8.57 -15.13
C ARG A 86 5.50 8.49 -15.85
N ALA A 87 6.54 7.94 -15.22
CA ALA A 87 7.86 7.77 -15.85
C ALA A 87 7.76 6.86 -17.07
N TYR A 88 7.05 5.74 -16.96
CA TYR A 88 6.82 4.87 -18.11
C TYR A 88 6.04 5.58 -19.23
N ASN A 89 5.06 6.44 -18.90
CA ASN A 89 4.30 7.20 -19.89
C ASN A 89 5.16 8.16 -20.72
N LEU A 90 6.27 8.62 -20.17
CA LEU A 90 7.20 9.51 -20.88
C LEU A 90 8.15 8.77 -21.83
N ILE A 91 8.42 7.50 -21.58
CA ILE A 91 9.48 6.75 -22.29
C ILE A 91 8.97 5.71 -23.29
N ILE A 92 7.71 5.30 -23.16
CA ILE A 92 7.15 4.31 -24.11
C ILE A 92 6.84 4.95 -25.46
N PRO A 93 7.00 4.21 -26.55
CA PRO A 93 6.47 4.63 -27.84
C PRO A 93 4.95 4.80 -27.77
N PRO A 94 4.37 5.87 -28.36
CA PRO A 94 2.93 6.07 -28.37
C PRO A 94 2.19 4.89 -29.00
N SER A 95 1.19 4.33 -28.28
CA SER A 95 0.36 3.23 -28.79
C SER A 95 -0.73 3.67 -29.78
N GLY A 96 -0.92 4.98 -29.92
CA GLY A 96 -2.02 5.57 -30.69
C GLY A 96 -3.34 5.63 -29.92
N ARG A 97 -3.35 5.19 -28.66
CA ARG A 97 -4.51 5.29 -27.75
C ARG A 97 -4.14 6.13 -26.55
N THR A 98 -5.06 6.97 -26.08
CA THR A 98 -4.84 7.83 -24.93
C THR A 98 -6.04 7.74 -24.00
N LEU A 99 -5.78 7.43 -22.73
CA LEU A 99 -6.75 7.50 -21.65
C LEU A 99 -6.89 8.95 -21.15
N SER A 100 -7.90 9.21 -20.34
CA SER A 100 -8.09 10.52 -19.73
C SER A 100 -6.82 10.98 -19.00
N GLY A 101 -6.52 12.28 -19.09
CA GLY A 101 -5.31 12.83 -18.48
C GLY A 101 -4.02 12.63 -19.27
N GLY A 102 -4.08 12.13 -20.52
CA GLY A 102 -2.88 11.95 -21.37
C GLY A 102 -2.07 10.70 -21.09
N LEU A 103 -2.65 9.71 -20.43
CA LEU A 103 -2.00 8.43 -20.13
C LEU A 103 -2.14 7.45 -21.30
N ASP A 104 -1.04 6.94 -21.80
CA ASP A 104 -1.06 5.83 -22.76
C ASP A 104 -1.29 4.50 -22.02
N PRO A 105 -2.26 3.66 -22.43
CA PRO A 105 -2.50 2.36 -21.79
C PRO A 105 -1.27 1.45 -21.73
N ALA A 106 -0.37 1.55 -22.71
CA ALA A 106 0.86 0.76 -22.75
C ALA A 106 1.83 1.13 -21.60
N ALA A 107 1.76 2.36 -21.07
CA ALA A 107 2.56 2.80 -19.95
C ALA A 107 2.28 2.02 -18.66
N LEU A 108 1.08 1.47 -18.54
CA LEU A 108 0.66 0.73 -17.34
C LEU A 108 1.13 -0.72 -17.34
N HIS A 109 1.56 -1.26 -18.49
CA HIS A 109 1.89 -2.68 -18.60
C HIS A 109 3.03 -3.10 -17.67
N MET A 110 4.16 -2.40 -17.67
CA MET A 110 5.29 -2.74 -16.82
C MET A 110 5.05 -2.45 -15.34
N PRO A 111 4.48 -1.30 -14.93
CA PRO A 111 4.07 -1.08 -13.54
C PRO A 111 3.06 -2.11 -13.02
N LYS A 112 2.09 -2.55 -13.83
CA LYS A 112 1.18 -3.65 -13.47
C LYS A 112 1.92 -4.98 -13.32
N ARG A 113 2.88 -5.28 -14.19
CA ARG A 113 3.73 -6.46 -14.10
C ARG A 113 4.62 -6.43 -12.85
N PHE A 114 5.15 -5.25 -12.50
CA PHE A 114 5.88 -5.04 -11.25
C PHE A 114 4.99 -5.40 -10.05
N PHE A 115 3.83 -4.75 -9.94
CA PHE A 115 2.93 -4.95 -8.80
C PHE A 115 2.35 -6.38 -8.76
N GLY A 116 2.06 -6.97 -9.91
CA GLY A 116 1.58 -8.35 -10.05
C GLY A 116 2.65 -9.43 -9.82
N ALA A 117 3.90 -9.05 -9.54
CA ALA A 117 4.95 -10.01 -9.19
C ALA A 117 4.79 -10.58 -7.77
N ALA A 118 4.03 -9.92 -6.90
CA ALA A 118 3.77 -10.33 -5.53
C ALA A 118 3.09 -11.71 -5.47
N ARG A 119 3.68 -12.65 -4.71
CA ARG A 119 3.19 -14.04 -4.56
C ARG A 119 3.88 -14.80 -3.43
N ASN A 120 3.22 -15.81 -2.92
CA ASN A 120 3.84 -16.85 -2.10
C ASN A 120 4.30 -18.01 -2.99
N MET A 121 5.51 -18.51 -2.78
CA MET A 121 6.05 -19.67 -3.49
C MET A 121 5.74 -20.94 -2.73
N ARG A 122 5.41 -22.03 -3.44
CA ARG A 122 5.12 -23.33 -2.83
C ARG A 122 6.37 -23.96 -2.20
N GLU A 123 7.51 -23.70 -2.79
CA GLU A 123 8.83 -24.23 -2.38
C GLU A 123 9.45 -23.43 -1.21
N GLY A 124 8.81 -22.38 -0.77
CA GLY A 124 9.28 -21.42 0.22
C GLY A 124 9.73 -20.08 -0.37
N GLY A 125 9.73 -19.07 0.45
CA GLY A 125 9.94 -17.67 0.04
C GLY A 125 8.66 -17.00 -0.42
N SER A 126 8.61 -15.69 -0.24
CA SER A 126 7.47 -14.86 -0.66
C SER A 126 7.91 -13.48 -1.12
N LEU A 127 7.10 -12.88 -1.99
CA LEU A 127 7.24 -11.47 -2.38
C LEU A 127 5.94 -10.73 -2.04
N THR A 128 6.04 -9.78 -1.14
CA THR A 128 4.98 -8.83 -0.79
C THR A 128 5.33 -7.46 -1.35
N ILE A 129 4.39 -6.81 -2.02
CA ILE A 129 4.57 -5.45 -2.54
C ILE A 129 3.51 -4.54 -1.93
N LEU A 130 3.97 -3.50 -1.24
CA LEU A 130 3.15 -2.41 -0.73
C LEU A 130 3.49 -1.15 -1.51
N ALA A 131 2.56 -0.65 -2.30
CA ALA A 131 2.76 0.54 -3.11
C ALA A 131 1.83 1.66 -2.68
N THR A 132 2.37 2.88 -2.57
CA THR A 132 1.55 4.07 -2.43
C THR A 132 1.01 4.50 -3.80
N ALA A 133 -0.21 5.01 -3.83
CA ALA A 133 -0.80 5.63 -5.00
C ALA A 133 -1.29 7.04 -4.61
N LEU A 134 -1.04 8.02 -5.47
CA LEU A 134 -1.47 9.40 -5.26
C LEU A 134 -2.94 9.53 -5.65
N VAL A 135 -3.74 10.13 -4.78
CA VAL A 135 -5.16 10.40 -4.99
C VAL A 135 -5.47 11.85 -4.64
N ASP A 136 -6.53 12.40 -5.20
CA ASP A 136 -6.99 13.77 -4.94
C ASP A 136 -5.90 14.84 -5.18
N THR A 137 -5.03 14.62 -6.19
CA THR A 137 -3.95 15.56 -6.56
C THR A 137 -4.41 16.66 -7.49
N GLY A 138 -5.64 16.58 -8.01
CA GLY A 138 -6.14 17.44 -9.08
C GLY A 138 -5.67 17.04 -10.48
N SER A 139 -4.84 16.00 -10.60
CA SER A 139 -4.37 15.44 -11.87
C SER A 139 -5.25 14.31 -12.36
N LYS A 140 -5.90 14.49 -13.51
CA LYS A 140 -6.70 13.42 -14.16
C LYS A 140 -5.86 12.17 -14.49
N MET A 141 -4.59 12.32 -14.75
CA MET A 141 -3.69 11.18 -14.98
C MET A 141 -3.55 10.33 -13.72
N ASP A 142 -3.39 10.95 -12.55
CA ASP A 142 -3.27 10.23 -11.28
C ASP A 142 -4.55 9.47 -10.93
N ASP A 143 -5.71 10.09 -11.18
CA ASP A 143 -7.01 9.43 -10.99
C ASP A 143 -7.14 8.19 -11.85
N VAL A 144 -6.73 8.25 -13.13
CA VAL A 144 -6.75 7.11 -14.04
C VAL A 144 -5.76 6.04 -13.58
N ILE A 145 -4.55 6.41 -13.19
CA ILE A 145 -3.55 5.45 -12.67
C ILE A 145 -4.10 4.75 -11.43
N TYR A 146 -4.67 5.49 -10.48
CA TYR A 146 -5.26 4.91 -9.29
C TYR A 146 -6.36 3.88 -9.62
N GLU A 147 -7.33 4.24 -10.47
CA GLU A 147 -8.41 3.34 -10.86
C GLU A 147 -7.90 2.08 -11.59
N GLU A 148 -6.85 2.21 -12.42
CA GLU A 148 -6.23 1.09 -13.12
C GLU A 148 -5.48 0.11 -12.19
N PHE A 149 -4.98 0.58 -11.04
CA PHE A 149 -4.32 -0.26 -10.04
C PHE A 149 -5.26 -0.77 -8.94
N LYS A 150 -6.37 -0.08 -8.66
CA LYS A 150 -7.36 -0.44 -7.65
C LYS A 150 -7.87 -1.89 -7.77
N GLY A 151 -8.02 -2.37 -8.99
CA GLY A 151 -8.42 -3.76 -9.25
C GLY A 151 -7.29 -4.79 -9.20
N THR A 152 -6.03 -4.37 -9.14
CA THR A 152 -4.85 -5.25 -9.25
C THR A 152 -4.38 -5.77 -7.89
N GLY A 153 -4.48 -4.94 -6.85
CA GLY A 153 -4.10 -5.31 -5.48
C GLY A 153 -5.14 -6.19 -4.79
N ASN A 154 -4.72 -6.92 -3.77
CA ASN A 154 -5.60 -7.71 -2.89
C ASN A 154 -5.95 -7.00 -1.58
N MET A 155 -5.32 -5.87 -1.29
CA MET A 155 -5.63 -4.97 -0.18
C MET A 155 -5.57 -3.52 -0.66
N GLU A 156 -6.48 -2.71 -0.17
CA GLU A 156 -6.49 -1.26 -0.37
C GLU A 156 -6.68 -0.57 0.98
N LEU A 157 -5.81 0.40 1.28
CA LEU A 157 -5.91 1.24 2.46
C LEU A 157 -5.97 2.70 2.00
N VAL A 158 -7.13 3.30 2.17
CA VAL A 158 -7.42 4.68 1.75
C VAL A 158 -7.24 5.62 2.93
N LEU A 159 -6.41 6.66 2.75
CA LEU A 159 -6.26 7.74 3.72
C LEU A 159 -7.25 8.86 3.41
N ASP A 160 -7.79 9.49 4.44
CA ASP A 160 -8.73 10.61 4.33
C ASP A 160 -8.09 11.91 4.82
N ARG A 161 -7.97 12.89 3.92
CA ARG A 161 -7.42 14.22 4.22
C ARG A 161 -8.23 14.96 5.29
N LYS A 162 -9.57 14.82 5.29
CA LYS A 162 -10.44 15.49 6.27
C LYS A 162 -10.17 14.99 7.69
N LEU A 163 -9.90 13.69 7.86
CA LEU A 163 -9.49 13.12 9.15
C LEU A 163 -8.16 13.70 9.61
N GLN A 164 -7.19 13.80 8.70
CA GLN A 164 -5.88 14.39 8.99
C GLN A 164 -6.00 15.87 9.39
N GLU A 165 -6.81 16.65 8.70
CA GLU A 165 -7.08 18.05 9.02
C GLU A 165 -7.71 18.21 10.41
N LYS A 166 -8.60 17.29 10.79
CA LYS A 166 -9.22 17.21 12.14
C LYS A 166 -8.29 16.61 13.19
N ARG A 167 -7.05 16.23 12.85
CA ARG A 167 -6.10 15.56 13.75
C ARG A 167 -6.60 14.22 14.30
N VAL A 168 -7.47 13.53 13.57
CA VAL A 168 -7.92 12.19 13.89
C VAL A 168 -6.97 11.19 13.24
N PHE A 169 -6.26 10.40 14.05
CA PHE A 169 -5.26 9.42 13.59
C PHE A 169 -5.53 8.04 14.18
N PRO A 170 -5.33 6.96 13.39
CA PRO A 170 -4.92 6.94 11.99
C PRO A 170 -6.00 7.51 11.06
N ALA A 171 -5.60 8.36 10.10
CA ALA A 171 -6.52 9.02 9.17
C ALA A 171 -6.95 8.07 8.03
N ILE A 172 -7.53 6.94 8.39
CA ILE A 172 -7.93 5.85 7.47
C ILE A 172 -9.43 5.93 7.20
N ASP A 173 -9.82 6.01 5.92
CA ASP A 173 -11.21 5.80 5.51
C ASP A 173 -11.54 4.30 5.60
N ILE A 174 -12.20 3.92 6.69
CA ILE A 174 -12.52 2.52 7.00
C ILE A 174 -13.55 1.94 6.02
N GLN A 175 -14.43 2.78 5.49
CA GLN A 175 -15.48 2.33 4.56
C GLN A 175 -14.89 1.97 3.19
N LYS A 176 -13.89 2.75 2.72
CA LYS A 176 -13.21 2.52 1.45
C LYS A 176 -12.06 1.52 1.53
N SER A 177 -11.54 1.27 2.74
CA SER A 177 -10.42 0.36 2.96
C SER A 177 -10.88 -1.08 3.15
N GLY A 178 -10.10 -2.04 2.65
CA GLY A 178 -10.43 -3.45 2.79
C GLY A 178 -9.43 -4.40 2.16
N THR A 179 -9.66 -5.69 2.33
CA THR A 179 -8.92 -6.77 1.67
C THR A 179 -9.89 -7.76 1.02
N ARG A 180 -9.46 -8.39 -0.09
CA ARG A 180 -10.33 -9.30 -0.86
C ARG A 180 -10.64 -10.61 -0.15
N ARG A 181 -9.71 -11.10 0.66
CA ARG A 181 -9.78 -12.42 1.30
C ARG A 181 -9.57 -12.29 2.82
N GLU A 182 -10.39 -11.45 3.47
CA GLU A 182 -10.36 -11.30 4.92
C GLU A 182 -10.65 -12.62 5.66
N ASP A 183 -11.39 -13.52 5.02
CA ASP A 183 -11.66 -14.88 5.51
C ASP A 183 -10.40 -15.73 5.75
N LEU A 184 -9.31 -15.43 5.06
CA LEU A 184 -8.01 -16.08 5.27
C LEU A 184 -7.19 -15.48 6.42
N LEU A 185 -7.54 -14.27 6.85
CA LEU A 185 -6.79 -13.49 7.84
C LEU A 185 -7.47 -13.46 9.21
N LEU A 186 -8.79 -13.63 9.24
CA LEU A 186 -9.61 -13.46 10.43
C LEU A 186 -10.22 -14.80 10.86
N SER A 187 -10.26 -15.05 12.15
CA SER A 187 -11.07 -16.13 12.72
C SER A 187 -12.57 -15.88 12.49
N LYS A 188 -13.41 -16.90 12.68
CA LYS A 188 -14.85 -16.76 12.50
C LYS A 188 -15.46 -15.69 13.41
N ASP A 189 -14.99 -15.60 14.65
CA ASP A 189 -15.47 -14.59 15.60
C ASP A 189 -15.07 -13.18 15.20
N GLU A 190 -13.84 -13.00 14.69
CA GLU A 190 -13.37 -11.71 14.17
C GLU A 190 -14.14 -11.31 12.89
N GLN A 191 -14.41 -12.25 11.99
CA GLN A 191 -15.21 -12.00 10.79
C GLN A 191 -16.63 -11.52 11.15
N GLU A 192 -17.27 -12.17 12.11
CA GLU A 192 -18.60 -11.78 12.59
C GLU A 192 -18.58 -10.37 13.22
N ALA A 193 -17.58 -10.08 14.07
CA ALA A 193 -17.42 -8.75 14.66
C ALA A 193 -17.17 -7.66 13.60
N VAL A 194 -16.30 -7.92 12.61
CA VAL A 194 -16.05 -7.01 11.50
C VAL A 194 -17.31 -6.77 10.67
N TYR A 195 -18.09 -7.82 10.40
CA TYR A 195 -19.36 -7.69 9.69
C TYR A 195 -20.35 -6.80 10.46
N ILE A 196 -20.50 -7.00 11.77
CA ILE A 196 -21.35 -6.17 12.64
C ILE A 196 -20.90 -4.72 12.61
N MET A 197 -19.58 -4.46 12.78
CA MET A 197 -19.02 -3.10 12.72
C MET A 197 -19.28 -2.43 11.36
N ARG A 198 -18.95 -3.09 10.25
CA ARG A 198 -19.18 -2.54 8.91
C ARG A 198 -20.66 -2.22 8.66
N LYS A 199 -21.55 -3.09 9.10
CA LYS A 199 -23.01 -2.88 8.97
C LYS A 199 -23.48 -1.68 9.79
N ALA A 200 -23.00 -1.53 11.01
CA ALA A 200 -23.35 -0.41 11.88
C ALA A 200 -22.83 0.95 11.35
N LEU A 201 -21.62 0.94 10.77
CA LEU A 201 -21.00 2.14 10.21
C LEU A 201 -21.54 2.52 8.81
N ASN A 202 -22.29 1.61 8.18
CA ASN A 202 -22.90 1.89 6.88
C ASN A 202 -23.94 2.99 7.02
N GLY A 203 -23.74 4.09 6.28
CA GLY A 203 -24.62 5.27 6.35
C GLY A 203 -24.12 6.39 7.26
N MET A 204 -23.07 6.15 8.06
CA MET A 204 -22.37 7.20 8.81
C MET A 204 -21.40 7.98 7.90
N LYS A 205 -21.09 9.21 8.27
CA LYS A 205 -19.98 9.94 7.63
C LYS A 205 -18.64 9.28 7.98
N SER A 206 -17.65 9.39 7.08
CA SER A 206 -16.33 8.75 7.26
C SER A 206 -15.67 9.13 8.59
N ASP A 207 -15.72 10.40 8.96
CA ASP A 207 -15.15 10.92 10.21
C ASP A 207 -15.84 10.37 11.46
N GLU A 208 -17.17 10.36 11.47
CA GLU A 208 -17.97 9.78 12.58
C GLU A 208 -17.69 8.28 12.72
N ALA A 209 -17.61 7.55 11.62
CA ALA A 209 -17.31 6.13 11.62
C ALA A 209 -15.94 5.82 12.22
N VAL A 210 -14.91 6.60 11.87
CA VAL A 210 -13.54 6.44 12.40
C VAL A 210 -13.50 6.77 13.89
N GLU A 211 -14.11 7.88 14.32
CA GLU A 211 -14.17 8.26 15.74
C GLU A 211 -14.88 7.19 16.58
N GLN A 212 -15.98 6.63 16.09
CA GLN A 212 -16.71 5.55 16.76
C GLN A 212 -15.82 4.31 16.98
N ILE A 213 -15.06 3.92 15.96
CA ILE A 213 -14.14 2.78 16.08
C ILE A 213 -12.98 3.09 17.05
N LEU A 214 -12.37 4.27 16.94
CA LEU A 214 -11.28 4.66 17.82
C LEU A 214 -11.74 4.71 19.28
N ASN A 215 -12.94 5.22 19.55
CA ASN A 215 -13.54 5.23 20.87
C ASN A 215 -13.78 3.81 21.42
N THR A 216 -14.16 2.88 20.54
CA THR A 216 -14.35 1.47 20.92
C THR A 216 -13.01 0.81 21.22
N PHE A 217 -11.97 1.08 20.41
CA PHE A 217 -10.60 0.61 20.70
C PHE A 217 -10.04 1.16 22.01
N ALA A 218 -10.31 2.43 22.32
CA ALA A 218 -9.83 3.05 23.55
C ALA A 218 -10.43 2.42 24.83
N ARG A 219 -11.61 1.80 24.70
CA ARG A 219 -12.31 1.13 25.80
C ARG A 219 -11.95 -0.34 25.98
N THR A 220 -11.16 -0.91 25.07
CA THR A 220 -10.76 -2.32 25.07
C THR A 220 -9.24 -2.45 25.12
N ARG A 221 -8.75 -3.48 25.81
CA ARG A 221 -7.29 -3.71 25.97
C ARG A 221 -6.70 -4.63 24.92
N THR A 222 -7.53 -5.51 24.36
CA THR A 222 -7.13 -6.52 23.38
C THR A 222 -8.14 -6.66 22.26
N ASN A 223 -7.72 -7.20 21.11
CA ASN A 223 -8.64 -7.52 20.01
C ASN A 223 -9.71 -8.53 20.43
N ALA A 224 -9.36 -9.50 21.28
CA ALA A 224 -10.34 -10.49 21.77
C ALA A 224 -11.46 -9.82 22.59
N GLU A 225 -11.10 -8.85 23.44
CA GLU A 225 -12.09 -8.07 24.20
C GLU A 225 -12.95 -7.20 23.29
N LEU A 226 -12.35 -6.57 22.27
CA LEU A 226 -13.05 -5.80 21.24
C LEU A 226 -14.09 -6.68 20.51
N VAL A 227 -13.68 -7.85 20.03
CA VAL A 227 -14.55 -8.82 19.34
C VAL A 227 -15.74 -9.19 20.21
N GLN A 228 -15.50 -9.53 21.49
CA GLN A 228 -16.55 -9.87 22.42
C GLN A 228 -17.49 -8.68 22.73
N THR A 229 -16.93 -7.49 22.83
CA THR A 229 -17.72 -6.26 23.07
C THR A 229 -18.64 -5.97 21.91
N VAL A 230 -18.11 -6.03 20.68
CA VAL A 230 -18.89 -5.83 19.45
C VAL A 230 -20.00 -6.87 19.28
N LYS A 231 -19.74 -8.14 19.61
CA LYS A 231 -20.73 -9.22 19.51
C LYS A 231 -21.83 -9.15 20.57
N LYS A 232 -21.50 -8.67 21.78
CA LYS A 232 -22.47 -8.59 22.92
C LYS A 232 -23.30 -7.31 22.90
N GLN A 233 -22.74 -6.21 22.49
CA GLN A 233 -23.45 -4.94 22.39
C GLN A 233 -24.01 -4.81 20.99
N LYS A 234 -25.29 -4.46 20.86
CA LYS A 234 -25.75 -3.84 19.63
C LYS A 234 -24.87 -2.63 19.41
N PHE A 235 -23.95 -2.72 18.44
CA PHE A 235 -22.99 -1.66 18.10
C PHE A 235 -23.79 -0.51 17.46
N LEU A 236 -24.42 0.32 18.31
CA LEU A 236 -25.07 1.62 18.04
C LEU A 236 -25.21 2.35 19.36
#